data_d1548b8adb209341267a31d24da78129
#
_entry.id   d1548b8adb209341267a31d24da78129
#
_cell.length_a   1.000
_cell.length_b   1.000
_cell.length_c   1.000
_cell.angle_alpha   90.00
_cell.angle_beta   90.00
_cell.angle_gamma   90.00
#
_symmetry.space_group_name_H-M   'P 1'
#
loop_
_entity.id
_entity.type
_entity.pdbx_description
1 polymer ?
#
loop_
_entity_poly.entity_id
_entity_poly.type
_entity_poly.pdbx_seq_one_letter_code
_entity_poly.pdbx_strand_id
1 'polypeptide(L)'
;LYLRPFLFGTGANIGVKTAPEFIFSVFCCPVGAYFKGGLAPSNFITTDYDRAAPMGTGGVKVGGNYAASLLPHELAAEQGTPERKFADAIYLDPKTHTKIEEVGAANFFGITKDNKFITPASESILPSITKYSLLHIAKERLGMKAIEGDVYIDQLDQFAEAGACG
;
A
#
# COMPACT_ATOMS: atom_id res chain seq x y z
N LEU A 1 20.18 -4.25 7.44
CA LEU A 1 19.59 -4.23 8.78
C LEU A 1 18.13 -3.76 8.70
N TYR A 2 17.21 -4.51 9.26
CA TYR A 2 15.80 -4.12 9.39
C TYR A 2 15.53 -3.62 10.80
N LEU A 3 14.92 -2.44 10.90
CA LEU A 3 14.47 -1.84 12.17
C LEU A 3 12.95 -1.91 12.25
N ARG A 4 12.44 -2.52 13.31
CA ARG A 4 10.99 -2.64 13.57
C ARG A 4 10.62 -1.87 14.83
N PRO A 5 10.27 -0.59 14.73
CA PRO A 5 9.63 0.11 15.85
C PRO A 5 8.19 -0.39 16.01
N PHE A 6 7.75 -0.53 17.25
CA PHE A 6 6.36 -0.86 17.57
C PHE A 6 5.96 -0.26 18.90
N LEU A 7 4.67 0.06 19.01
CA LEU A 7 4.05 0.62 20.22
C LEU A 7 2.81 -0.20 20.54
N PHE A 8 2.62 -0.56 21.78
CA PHE A 8 1.41 -1.21 22.25
C PHE A 8 1.00 -0.73 23.63
N GLY A 9 -0.32 -0.79 23.88
CA GLY A 9 -0.88 -0.43 25.18
C GLY A 9 -0.68 -1.53 26.22
N THR A 10 -0.47 -1.14 27.49
CA THR A 10 -0.27 -2.04 28.63
C THR A 10 -1.11 -1.57 29.82
N GLY A 11 -0.98 -2.28 30.95
CA GLY A 11 -1.72 -2.04 32.17
C GLY A 11 -3.00 -2.87 32.29
N ALA A 12 -3.59 -2.89 33.46
CA ALA A 12 -4.81 -3.63 33.76
C ALA A 12 -6.01 -3.03 33.01
N ASN A 13 -6.42 -3.70 31.93
CA ASN A 13 -7.52 -3.24 31.11
C ASN A 13 -8.32 -4.41 30.55
N ILE A 14 -9.63 -4.41 30.81
CA ILE A 14 -10.62 -5.28 30.18
C ILE A 14 -11.65 -4.39 29.51
N GLY A 15 -11.95 -4.67 28.25
CA GLY A 15 -12.90 -3.91 27.46
C GLY A 15 -12.23 -2.87 26.53
N VAL A 16 -13.07 -2.13 25.79
CA VAL A 16 -12.63 -1.17 24.77
C VAL A 16 -12.46 0.21 25.42
N LYS A 17 -11.23 0.57 25.72
CA LYS A 17 -10.84 1.89 26.21
C LYS A 17 -9.36 2.15 25.92
N THR A 18 -8.95 3.40 26.02
CA THR A 18 -7.53 3.79 25.92
C THR A 18 -6.72 3.09 27.03
N ALA A 19 -5.58 2.53 26.65
CA ALA A 19 -4.64 1.95 27.61
C ALA A 19 -4.07 3.04 28.53
N PRO A 20 -3.87 2.75 29.83
CA PRO A 20 -3.29 3.70 30.76
C PRO A 20 -1.80 3.92 30.57
N GLU A 21 -1.11 2.95 30.00
CA GLU A 21 0.34 2.94 29.78
C GLU A 21 0.67 2.39 28.41
N PHE A 22 1.85 2.72 27.90
CA PHE A 22 2.32 2.25 26.61
C PHE A 22 3.79 1.82 26.70
N ILE A 23 4.14 0.77 25.94
CA ILE A 23 5.52 0.36 25.73
C ILE A 23 5.88 0.64 24.27
N PHE A 24 6.95 1.42 24.07
CA PHE A 24 7.61 1.59 22.78
C PHE A 24 8.87 0.76 22.75
N SER A 25 9.06 -0.01 21.69
CA SER A 25 10.25 -0.85 21.53
C SER A 25 10.72 -0.82 20.06
N VAL A 26 11.99 -1.09 19.85
CA VAL A 26 12.59 -1.27 18.54
C VAL A 26 13.42 -2.54 18.58
N PHE A 27 13.08 -3.51 17.73
CA PHE A 27 14.01 -4.60 17.48
C PHE A 27 14.66 -4.46 16.11
N CYS A 28 15.81 -5.06 15.94
CA CYS A 28 16.52 -5.07 14.67
C CYS A 28 17.00 -6.49 14.33
N CYS A 29 17.02 -6.78 13.04
CA CYS A 29 17.53 -8.03 12.53
C CYS A 29 18.26 -7.85 11.19
N PRO A 30 19.26 -8.70 10.88
CA PRO A 30 19.86 -8.72 9.56
C PRO A 30 18.86 -9.27 8.55
N VAL A 31 18.81 -8.65 7.38
CA VAL A 31 17.93 -9.07 6.26
C VAL A 31 18.70 -9.04 4.95
N GLY A 32 18.30 -9.91 4.00
CA GLY A 32 18.72 -9.87 2.62
C GLY A 32 17.81 -8.97 1.75
N ALA A 33 17.95 -9.06 0.44
CA ALA A 33 17.07 -8.38 -0.51
C ALA A 33 15.63 -8.88 -0.35
N TYR A 34 14.67 -7.95 -0.35
CA TYR A 34 13.25 -8.28 -0.23
C TYR A 34 12.77 -9.11 -1.42
N PHE A 35 13.13 -8.70 -2.64
CA PHE A 35 12.84 -9.46 -3.84
C PHE A 35 14.06 -10.28 -4.27
N LYS A 36 13.97 -11.60 -4.16
CA LYS A 36 15.06 -12.53 -4.54
C LYS A 36 15.41 -12.49 -6.02
N GLY A 37 14.45 -12.13 -6.88
CA GLY A 37 14.60 -12.01 -8.35
C GLY A 37 14.87 -10.58 -8.84
N GLY A 38 15.10 -9.60 -7.96
CA GLY A 38 15.19 -8.19 -8.33
C GLY A 38 13.84 -7.57 -8.70
N LEU A 39 13.83 -6.54 -9.53
CA LEU A 39 12.62 -5.91 -10.06
C LEU A 39 12.07 -6.77 -11.21
N ALA A 40 11.01 -7.50 -10.95
CA ALA A 40 10.30 -8.30 -11.96
C ALA A 40 8.83 -7.84 -12.03
N PRO A 41 8.21 -7.84 -13.23
CA PRO A 41 6.79 -7.57 -13.37
C PRO A 41 5.96 -8.55 -12.55
N SER A 42 4.91 -8.05 -11.90
CA SER A 42 3.95 -8.84 -11.15
C SER A 42 2.54 -8.50 -11.58
N ASN A 43 1.65 -9.48 -11.53
CA ASN A 43 0.24 -9.26 -11.79
C ASN A 43 -0.48 -8.99 -10.47
N PHE A 44 -1.47 -8.13 -10.53
CA PHE A 44 -2.36 -7.82 -9.42
C PHE A 44 -3.80 -7.92 -9.91
N ILE A 45 -4.74 -8.13 -9.00
CA ILE A 45 -6.16 -8.24 -9.30
C ILE A 45 -6.96 -7.35 -8.34
N THR A 46 -8.01 -6.72 -8.82
CA THR A 46 -8.92 -5.96 -7.94
C THR A 46 -9.69 -6.87 -7.00
N THR A 47 -10.04 -6.36 -5.84
CA THR A 47 -10.84 -7.06 -4.85
C THR A 47 -12.05 -6.21 -4.46
N ASP A 48 -13.15 -6.86 -4.07
CA ASP A 48 -14.32 -6.20 -3.50
C ASP A 48 -14.19 -5.96 -1.98
N TYR A 49 -13.11 -6.45 -1.38
CA TYR A 49 -12.82 -6.18 0.03
C TYR A 49 -12.23 -4.81 0.23
N ASP A 50 -12.69 -4.10 1.25
CA ASP A 50 -12.11 -2.84 1.67
C ASP A 50 -10.82 -3.08 2.48
N ARG A 51 -9.78 -2.32 2.21
CA ARG A 51 -8.56 -2.35 3.02
C ARG A 51 -8.76 -1.65 4.36
N ALA A 52 -9.48 -0.55 4.36
CA ALA A 52 -9.78 0.24 5.55
C ALA A 52 -11.05 1.06 5.33
N ALA A 53 -11.78 1.34 6.41
CA ALA A 53 -12.93 2.23 6.37
C ALA A 53 -12.51 3.66 6.01
N PRO A 54 -13.37 4.43 5.32
CA PRO A 54 -13.16 5.87 5.14
C PRO A 54 -12.97 6.56 6.50
N MET A 55 -11.97 7.43 6.63
CA MET A 55 -11.61 8.09 7.89
C MET A 55 -11.35 7.13 9.07
N GLY A 56 -10.99 5.89 8.74
CA GLY A 56 -10.63 4.86 9.71
C GLY A 56 -9.12 4.85 10.02
N THR A 57 -8.57 3.67 10.17
CA THR A 57 -7.15 3.48 10.56
C THR A 57 -6.20 3.30 9.37
N GLY A 58 -6.67 3.46 8.12
CA GLY A 58 -5.87 3.20 6.91
C GLY A 58 -4.59 4.01 6.82
N GLY A 59 -4.64 5.27 7.22
CA GLY A 59 -3.48 6.17 7.27
C GLY A 59 -2.49 5.90 8.42
N VAL A 60 -2.75 4.89 9.26
CA VAL A 60 -1.93 4.57 10.43
C VAL A 60 -1.34 3.16 10.32
N LYS A 61 -0.11 2.97 10.78
CA LYS A 61 0.57 1.67 10.79
C LYS A 61 0.07 0.79 11.96
N VAL A 62 -1.11 0.20 11.79
CA VAL A 62 -1.74 -0.66 12.83
C VAL A 62 -2.00 -2.08 12.32
N GLY A 63 -1.90 -3.06 13.21
CA GLY A 63 -2.03 -4.48 12.86
C GLY A 63 -3.37 -4.86 12.25
N GLY A 64 -4.46 -4.18 12.63
CA GLY A 64 -5.78 -4.43 12.08
C GLY A 64 -5.89 -4.25 10.57
N ASN A 65 -5.22 -3.24 10.00
CA ASN A 65 -5.20 -3.02 8.56
C ASN A 65 -4.57 -4.20 7.81
N TYR A 66 -3.55 -4.82 8.40
CA TYR A 66 -2.83 -5.96 7.80
C TYR A 66 -3.57 -7.27 8.02
N ALA A 67 -4.22 -7.45 9.17
CA ALA A 67 -5.06 -8.62 9.41
C ALA A 67 -6.21 -8.69 8.41
N ALA A 68 -6.85 -7.56 8.10
CA ALA A 68 -7.91 -7.48 7.11
C ALA A 68 -7.46 -7.82 5.67
N SER A 69 -6.17 -7.64 5.36
CA SER A 69 -5.62 -7.90 4.04
C SER A 69 -5.24 -9.36 3.77
N LEU A 70 -5.23 -10.22 4.78
CA LEU A 70 -4.79 -11.62 4.62
C LEU A 70 -5.74 -12.41 3.70
N LEU A 71 -7.04 -12.33 3.92
CA LEU A 71 -8.02 -13.04 3.10
C LEU A 71 -8.03 -12.55 1.64
N PRO A 72 -8.08 -11.25 1.33
CA PRO A 72 -7.97 -10.78 -0.05
C PRO A 72 -6.68 -11.21 -0.75
N HIS A 73 -5.55 -11.27 -0.03
CA HIS A 73 -4.29 -11.77 -0.55
C HIS A 73 -4.38 -13.25 -0.96
N GLU A 74 -4.94 -14.11 -0.10
CA GLU A 74 -5.14 -15.53 -0.39
C GLU A 74 -6.08 -15.72 -1.59
N LEU A 75 -7.22 -15.02 -1.60
CA LEU A 75 -8.17 -15.08 -2.70
C LEU A 75 -7.58 -14.59 -4.03
N ALA A 76 -6.72 -13.59 -4.02
CA ALA A 76 -5.99 -13.14 -5.20
C ALA A 76 -5.07 -14.25 -5.74
N ALA A 77 -4.35 -14.93 -4.85
CA ALA A 77 -3.49 -16.05 -5.23
C ALA A 77 -4.27 -17.23 -5.82
N GLU A 78 -5.44 -17.56 -5.25
CA GLU A 78 -6.32 -18.64 -5.72
C GLU A 78 -6.94 -18.37 -7.10
N GLN A 79 -7.17 -17.11 -7.46
CA GLN A 79 -7.67 -16.73 -8.79
C GLN A 79 -6.62 -16.83 -9.89
N GLY A 80 -5.36 -17.08 -9.53
CA GLY A 80 -4.28 -17.27 -10.48
C GLY A 80 -4.33 -18.62 -11.19
N THR A 81 -3.64 -18.68 -12.34
CA THR A 81 -3.35 -19.93 -13.04
C THR A 81 -1.84 -20.20 -12.99
N PRO A 82 -1.36 -21.41 -13.36
CA PRO A 82 0.08 -21.68 -13.46
C PRO A 82 0.82 -20.65 -14.34
N GLU A 83 0.15 -20.14 -15.38
CA GLU A 83 0.71 -19.19 -16.35
C GLU A 83 0.57 -17.73 -15.89
N ARG A 84 -0.42 -17.44 -15.04
CA ARG A 84 -0.73 -16.09 -14.58
C ARG A 84 -1.02 -16.08 -13.08
N LYS A 85 0.00 -15.90 -12.28
CA LYS A 85 -0.13 -15.74 -10.82
C LYS A 85 -0.36 -14.29 -10.46
N PHE A 86 -1.24 -14.04 -9.50
CA PHE A 86 -1.40 -12.72 -8.89
C PHE A 86 -0.57 -12.64 -7.61
N ALA A 87 0.18 -11.56 -7.46
CA ALA A 87 1.03 -11.34 -6.30
C ALA A 87 0.25 -10.81 -5.10
N ASP A 88 -0.78 -10.00 -5.36
CA ASP A 88 -1.64 -9.43 -4.31
C ASP A 88 -2.89 -8.77 -4.93
N ALA A 89 -3.75 -8.21 -4.07
CA ALA A 89 -4.95 -7.49 -4.44
C ALA A 89 -4.70 -5.99 -4.62
N ILE A 90 -5.43 -5.37 -5.55
CA ILE A 90 -5.57 -3.92 -5.67
C ILE A 90 -6.81 -3.51 -4.89
N TYR A 91 -6.64 -2.65 -3.90
CA TYR A 91 -7.73 -2.09 -3.11
C TYR A 91 -8.25 -0.81 -3.72
N LEU A 92 -9.58 -0.72 -3.81
CA LEU A 92 -10.29 0.45 -4.29
C LEU A 92 -10.85 1.26 -3.13
N ASP A 93 -11.23 2.50 -3.39
CA ASP A 93 -11.87 3.35 -2.40
C ASP A 93 -13.18 2.72 -1.88
N PRO A 94 -13.38 2.63 -0.56
CA PRO A 94 -14.52 1.90 0.01
C PRO A 94 -15.87 2.60 -0.20
N LYS A 95 -15.89 3.82 -0.73
CA LYS A 95 -17.11 4.57 -0.99
C LYS A 95 -17.71 4.29 -2.36
N THR A 96 -16.88 4.19 -3.40
CA THR A 96 -17.35 4.08 -4.78
C THR A 96 -16.77 2.87 -5.52
N HIS A 97 -15.70 2.26 -5.02
CA HIS A 97 -14.95 1.17 -5.66
C HIS A 97 -14.50 1.54 -7.08
N THR A 98 -14.18 2.79 -7.32
CA THR A 98 -13.73 3.28 -8.63
C THR A 98 -12.30 3.80 -8.64
N LYS A 99 -11.73 4.12 -7.48
CA LYS A 99 -10.40 4.72 -7.36
C LYS A 99 -9.45 3.75 -6.69
N ILE A 100 -8.24 3.61 -7.23
CA ILE A 100 -7.19 2.83 -6.59
C ILE A 100 -6.71 3.56 -5.34
N GLU A 101 -6.58 2.83 -4.23
CA GLU A 101 -5.95 3.31 -3.01
C GLU A 101 -4.57 2.67 -2.81
N GLU A 102 -4.51 1.37 -2.65
CA GLU A 102 -3.26 0.66 -2.40
C GLU A 102 -3.19 -0.69 -3.14
N VAL A 103 -2.00 -1.24 -3.26
CA VAL A 103 -1.73 -2.56 -3.85
C VAL A 103 -1.12 -3.44 -2.78
N GLY A 104 -1.91 -4.38 -2.23
CA GLY A 104 -1.50 -5.16 -1.08
C GLY A 104 -1.10 -4.26 0.10
N ALA A 105 0.13 -4.36 0.54
CA ALA A 105 0.71 -3.53 1.61
C ALA A 105 1.60 -2.39 1.08
N ALA A 106 1.47 -2.03 -0.20
CA ALA A 106 2.29 -1.05 -0.89
C ALA A 106 1.46 0.07 -1.53
N ASN A 107 2.05 1.25 -1.69
CA ASN A 107 1.42 2.37 -2.37
C ASN A 107 1.50 2.18 -3.89
N PHE A 108 0.41 2.46 -4.59
CA PHE A 108 0.37 2.49 -6.05
C PHE A 108 1.05 3.75 -6.61
N PHE A 109 1.70 3.63 -7.75
CA PHE A 109 2.08 4.75 -8.60
C PHE A 109 1.99 4.36 -10.08
N GLY A 110 1.83 5.34 -10.95
CA GLY A 110 1.86 5.14 -12.39
C GLY A 110 2.59 6.27 -13.10
N ILE A 111 3.19 5.93 -14.24
CA ILE A 111 3.78 6.88 -15.18
C ILE A 111 2.88 6.90 -16.40
N THR A 112 2.30 8.06 -16.70
CA THR A 112 1.40 8.20 -17.84
C THR A 112 2.15 8.27 -19.17
N LYS A 113 1.45 8.00 -20.26
CA LYS A 113 1.99 8.09 -21.63
C LYS A 113 2.48 9.49 -21.99
N ASP A 114 1.97 10.53 -21.32
CA ASP A 114 2.41 11.93 -21.45
C ASP A 114 3.42 12.34 -20.37
N ASN A 115 4.12 11.37 -19.79
CA ASN A 115 5.24 11.55 -18.86
C ASN A 115 4.90 12.27 -17.54
N LYS A 116 3.77 11.93 -16.92
CA LYS A 116 3.40 12.38 -15.57
C LYS A 116 3.58 11.23 -14.59
N PHE A 117 4.08 11.52 -13.39
CA PHE A 117 4.07 10.59 -12.27
C PHE A 117 2.80 10.82 -11.44
N ILE A 118 1.96 9.81 -11.28
CA ILE A 118 0.69 9.92 -10.55
C ILE A 118 0.64 8.84 -9.46
N THR A 119 0.21 9.22 -8.26
CA THR A 119 -0.04 8.30 -7.15
C THR A 119 -1.34 8.69 -6.44
N PRO A 120 -2.10 7.73 -5.91
CA PRO A 120 -3.33 8.02 -5.18
C PRO A 120 -3.11 8.89 -3.94
N ALA A 121 -4.10 9.77 -3.68
CA ALA A 121 -4.21 10.55 -2.47
C ALA A 121 -5.52 10.22 -1.76
N SER A 122 -5.45 9.72 -0.53
CA SER A 122 -6.60 9.43 0.33
C SER A 122 -6.14 9.42 1.79
N GLU A 123 -7.03 9.78 2.71
CA GLU A 123 -6.75 9.67 4.15
C GLU A 123 -6.66 8.23 4.64
N SER A 124 -7.16 7.28 3.85
CA SER A 124 -7.06 5.84 4.12
C SER A 124 -5.74 5.21 3.68
N ILE A 125 -4.90 5.93 2.93
CA ILE A 125 -3.60 5.43 2.45
C ILE A 125 -2.51 5.72 3.47
N LEU A 126 -1.71 4.69 3.79
CA LEU A 126 -0.55 4.89 4.67
C LEU A 126 0.47 5.82 4.01
N PRO A 127 0.86 6.93 4.67
CA PRO A 127 1.93 7.78 4.20
C PRO A 127 3.24 6.99 4.07
N SER A 128 3.84 7.02 2.87
CA SER A 128 5.05 6.26 2.56
C SER A 128 6.21 7.21 2.27
N ILE A 129 7.33 7.02 2.98
CA ILE A 129 8.56 7.75 2.69
C ILE A 129 9.08 7.42 1.28
N THR A 130 8.92 6.17 0.84
CA THR A 130 9.28 5.76 -0.52
C THR A 130 8.43 6.48 -1.56
N LYS A 131 7.10 6.57 -1.37
CA LYS A 131 6.22 7.33 -2.25
C LYS A 131 6.63 8.81 -2.35
N TYR A 132 6.89 9.46 -1.24
CA TYR A 132 7.33 10.86 -1.23
C TYR A 132 8.70 11.05 -1.87
N SER A 133 9.61 10.10 -1.68
CA SER A 133 10.91 10.12 -2.36
C SER A 133 10.76 9.99 -3.87
N LEU A 134 9.89 9.11 -4.34
CA LEU A 134 9.60 8.94 -5.78
C LEU A 134 8.95 10.20 -6.38
N LEU A 135 7.98 10.82 -5.69
CA LEU A 135 7.39 12.10 -6.10
C LEU A 135 8.47 13.19 -6.24
N HIS A 136 9.37 13.28 -5.25
CA HIS A 136 10.47 14.24 -5.29
C HIS A 136 11.45 13.97 -6.45
N ILE A 137 11.84 12.71 -6.64
CA ILE A 137 12.73 12.32 -7.75
C ILE A 137 12.07 12.60 -9.10
N ALA A 138 10.81 12.21 -9.29
CA ALA A 138 10.08 12.45 -10.51
C ALA A 138 10.06 13.94 -10.87
N LYS A 139 9.75 14.79 -9.90
CA LYS A 139 9.69 16.24 -10.08
C LYS A 139 11.06 16.89 -10.26
N GLU A 140 11.97 16.67 -9.31
CA GLU A 140 13.21 17.47 -9.21
C GLU A 140 14.38 16.90 -10.02
N ARG A 141 14.34 15.60 -10.34
CA ARG A 141 15.42 14.93 -11.08
C ARG A 141 15.04 14.54 -12.49
N LEU A 142 13.79 14.16 -12.71
CA LEU A 142 13.32 13.69 -14.02
C LEU A 142 12.49 14.73 -14.76
N GLY A 143 12.18 15.89 -14.15
CA GLY A 143 11.41 16.96 -14.76
C GLY A 143 9.96 16.57 -15.08
N MET A 144 9.44 15.55 -14.42
CA MET A 144 8.08 15.07 -14.62
C MET A 144 7.08 15.93 -13.82
N LYS A 145 5.85 16.02 -14.30
CA LYS A 145 4.76 16.51 -13.46
C LYS A 145 4.38 15.42 -12.46
N ALA A 146 4.65 15.64 -11.16
CA ALA A 146 4.30 14.74 -10.08
C ALA A 146 2.96 15.16 -9.46
N ILE A 147 2.02 14.21 -9.35
CA ILE A 147 0.63 14.44 -8.94
C ILE A 147 0.26 13.42 -7.86
N GLU A 148 -0.24 13.90 -6.72
CA GLU A 148 -1.05 13.11 -5.81
C GLU A 148 -2.52 13.43 -6.06
N GLY A 149 -3.33 12.42 -6.38
CA GLY A 149 -4.74 12.64 -6.71
C GLY A 149 -5.48 11.34 -7.02
N ASP A 150 -6.68 11.48 -7.52
CA ASP A 150 -7.51 10.32 -7.88
C ASP A 150 -6.89 9.51 -9.03
N VAL A 151 -6.85 8.19 -8.87
CA VAL A 151 -6.46 7.23 -9.91
C VAL A 151 -7.62 6.27 -10.12
N TYR A 152 -8.32 6.41 -11.24
CA TYR A 152 -9.48 5.60 -11.54
C TYR A 152 -9.11 4.26 -12.17
N ILE A 153 -9.75 3.19 -11.73
CA ILE A 153 -9.46 1.83 -12.18
C ILE A 153 -9.82 1.62 -13.66
N ASP A 154 -10.81 2.33 -14.16
CA ASP A 154 -11.24 2.29 -15.55
C ASP A 154 -10.37 3.15 -16.50
N GLN A 155 -9.36 3.85 -15.96
CA GLN A 155 -8.46 4.72 -16.71
C GLN A 155 -7.01 4.22 -16.71
N LEU A 156 -6.77 2.94 -16.48
CA LEU A 156 -5.43 2.38 -16.42
C LEU A 156 -4.69 2.42 -17.78
N ASP A 157 -5.41 2.52 -18.87
CA ASP A 157 -4.87 2.67 -20.22
C ASP A 157 -4.06 3.97 -20.44
N GLN A 158 -4.24 4.98 -19.58
CA GLN A 158 -3.43 6.20 -19.59
C GLN A 158 -1.96 5.94 -19.21
N PHE A 159 -1.67 4.89 -18.48
CA PHE A 159 -0.34 4.59 -17.99
C PHE A 159 0.52 3.85 -19.02
N ALA A 160 1.78 4.28 -19.15
CA ALA A 160 2.82 3.53 -19.84
C ALA A 160 3.44 2.50 -18.92
N GLU A 161 3.56 2.85 -17.63
CA GLU A 161 4.12 2.00 -16.59
C GLU A 161 3.33 2.19 -15.28
N ALA A 162 3.25 1.14 -14.49
CA ALA A 162 2.68 1.20 -13.14
C ALA A 162 3.51 0.33 -12.20
N GLY A 163 3.48 0.70 -10.92
CA GLY A 163 4.22 -0.02 -9.90
C GLY A 163 3.66 0.19 -8.51
N ALA A 164 4.23 -0.57 -7.57
CA ALA A 164 3.94 -0.48 -6.16
C ALA A 164 5.22 -0.22 -5.38
N CYS A 165 5.15 0.62 -4.35
CA CYS A 165 6.28 0.98 -3.51
C CYS A 165 5.91 1.00 -2.02
N GLY A 166 6.85 0.64 -1.17
CA GLY A 166 6.61 0.58 0.26
C GLY A 166 7.78 0.98 1.11
#